data_2d6591c2615d68683d04b20e62b93e1a
#
_entry.id   2d6591c2615d68683d04b20e62b93e1a
#
_cell.length_a   1.000
_cell.length_b   1.000
_cell.length_c   1.000
_cell.angle_alpha   90.00
_cell.angle_beta   90.00
_cell.angle_gamma   90.00
#
_symmetry.space_group_name_H-M   'P 1'
#
loop_
_entity.id
_entity.type
_entity.pdbx_description
1 polymer ?
#
loop_
_entity_poly.entity_id
_entity_poly.type
_entity_poly.pdbx_seq_one_letter_code
_entity_poly.pdbx_strand_id
1 'polypeptide(L)'
;HTLLEVKVKSGMLTPYYYYQDGTHTAYTRVGNESVECNSQQLLSLVLKGTHMTWDSLPTQVDTSKHSFVILANTFREQTHQEWNDKYLESFGLVTSDGKLTNAGLLFVDNCTVFQSRIFCTRWTGLYKDDAISSVEHRANLVLLLKYGMDFIKNYTMSGWVKMPSYRLNLPDYSDRAIFEGLVNHLIHRDYTVMGGEVHIDIYDDRVELVSPGAMLDGTQIQDRDIYKVPSMRRNPVIADMFTPVSYTHL
;
A
#
# COMPACT_ATOMS: atom_id res chain seq x y z
N HIS A 1 6.96 -12.89 48.32
CA HIS A 1 7.33 -13.22 46.93
C HIS A 1 8.38 -12.20 46.49
N THR A 2 9.54 -12.68 46.06
CA THR A 2 10.58 -11.84 45.45
C THR A 2 10.32 -11.75 43.95
N LEU A 3 10.15 -10.53 43.43
CA LEU A 3 10.00 -10.29 41.99
C LEU A 3 11.38 -9.91 41.43
N LEU A 4 11.73 -10.51 40.32
CA LEU A 4 12.90 -10.12 39.52
C LEU A 4 12.42 -9.27 38.34
N GLU A 5 12.84 -8.00 38.29
CA GLU A 5 12.60 -7.12 37.13
C GLU A 5 13.87 -7.08 36.27
N VAL A 6 13.77 -7.44 35.02
CA VAL A 6 14.84 -7.34 34.02
C VAL A 6 14.46 -6.29 32.97
N LYS A 7 15.23 -5.20 32.90
CA LYS A 7 15.06 -4.15 31.88
C LYS A 7 16.04 -4.36 30.74
N VAL A 8 15.50 -4.70 29.57
CA VAL A 8 16.28 -4.85 28.34
C VAL A 8 16.05 -3.63 27.46
N LYS A 9 17.14 -2.95 27.07
CA LYS A 9 17.04 -1.83 26.11
C LYS A 9 16.83 -2.37 24.70
N SER A 10 16.09 -1.61 23.90
CA SER A 10 15.95 -1.87 22.48
C SER A 10 17.33 -1.80 21.79
N GLY A 11 17.65 -2.81 21.00
CA GLY A 11 18.86 -2.81 20.18
C GLY A 11 18.61 -2.17 18.81
N MET A 12 19.69 -1.63 18.22
CA MET A 12 19.62 -0.92 16.94
C MET A 12 19.78 -1.82 15.71
N LEU A 13 20.38 -3.01 15.88
CA LEU A 13 20.72 -3.91 14.78
C LEU A 13 19.91 -5.21 14.89
N THR A 14 18.66 -5.17 14.51
CA THR A 14 17.84 -6.39 14.39
C THR A 14 18.11 -7.09 13.04
N PRO A 15 17.93 -8.42 12.95
CA PRO A 15 17.55 -9.38 13.98
C PRO A 15 18.71 -9.73 14.92
N TYR A 16 18.39 -10.04 16.19
CA TYR A 16 19.31 -10.71 17.09
C TYR A 16 19.07 -12.20 17.05
N TYR A 17 20.17 -12.98 17.00
CA TYR A 17 20.09 -14.42 16.92
C TYR A 17 20.50 -15.04 18.25
N TYR A 18 19.71 -16.01 18.67
CA TYR A 18 20.12 -16.95 19.71
C TYR A 18 20.88 -18.08 19.05
N TYR A 19 22.08 -18.39 19.59
CA TYR A 19 22.92 -19.46 19.08
C TYR A 19 22.87 -20.66 20.03
N GLN A 20 22.44 -21.79 19.50
CA GLN A 20 22.44 -23.07 20.19
C GLN A 20 22.73 -24.20 19.21
N ASP A 21 23.62 -25.13 19.59
CA ASP A 21 23.93 -26.37 18.87
C ASP A 21 24.24 -26.17 17.36
N GLY A 22 24.97 -25.11 17.03
CA GLY A 22 25.32 -24.78 15.64
C GLY A 22 24.24 -24.03 14.86
N THR A 23 23.08 -23.74 15.48
CA THR A 23 21.94 -23.08 14.83
C THR A 23 21.77 -21.67 15.33
N HIS A 24 21.53 -20.73 14.41
CA HIS A 24 21.19 -19.34 14.71
C HIS A 24 19.68 -19.15 14.53
N THR A 25 18.97 -18.85 15.61
CA THR A 25 17.51 -18.66 15.60
C THR A 25 17.14 -17.27 16.03
N ALA A 26 16.36 -16.56 15.23
CA ALA A 26 15.74 -15.29 15.62
C ALA A 26 14.35 -15.56 16.21
N TYR A 27 14.00 -14.81 17.24
CA TYR A 27 12.72 -14.91 17.93
C TYR A 27 11.93 -13.63 17.83
N THR A 28 10.61 -13.77 17.77
CA THR A 28 9.67 -12.66 17.87
C THR A 28 8.65 -12.92 18.96
N ARG A 29 7.98 -11.86 19.41
CA ARG A 29 6.92 -11.96 20.40
C ARG A 29 5.55 -12.09 19.73
N VAL A 30 4.84 -13.16 20.06
CA VAL A 30 3.44 -13.37 19.63
C VAL A 30 2.59 -13.55 20.89
N GLY A 31 1.81 -12.53 21.22
CA GLY A 31 1.09 -12.48 22.49
C GLY A 31 2.06 -12.55 23.69
N ASN A 32 1.88 -13.59 24.51
CA ASN A 32 2.69 -13.81 25.71
C ASN A 32 3.89 -14.77 25.49
N GLU A 33 4.10 -15.25 24.26
CA GLU A 33 5.13 -16.25 23.95
C GLU A 33 6.22 -15.67 23.02
N SER A 34 7.44 -16.17 23.19
CA SER A 34 8.54 -15.95 22.26
C SER A 34 8.60 -17.14 21.31
N VAL A 35 8.35 -16.90 20.03
CA VAL A 35 8.32 -17.93 18.99
C VAL A 35 9.45 -17.70 17.98
N GLU A 36 9.91 -18.75 17.33
CA GLU A 36 10.86 -18.66 16.24
C GLU A 36 10.27 -17.85 15.08
N CYS A 37 11.08 -16.96 14.51
CA CYS A 37 10.67 -16.16 13.37
C CYS A 37 10.50 -17.05 12.13
N ASN A 38 9.35 -16.95 11.49
CA ASN A 38 9.21 -17.42 10.12
C ASN A 38 9.96 -16.47 9.14
N SER A 39 10.08 -16.88 7.86
CA SER A 39 10.83 -16.12 6.86
C SER A 39 10.34 -14.69 6.67
N GLN A 40 9.03 -14.44 6.77
CA GLN A 40 8.45 -13.10 6.63
C GLN A 40 8.76 -12.23 7.85
N GLN A 41 8.66 -12.77 9.05
CA GLN A 41 9.01 -12.08 10.29
C GLN A 41 10.52 -11.76 10.34
N LEU A 42 11.35 -12.71 9.89
CA LEU A 42 12.79 -12.49 9.79
C LEU A 42 13.13 -11.37 8.81
N LEU A 43 12.51 -11.35 7.62
CA LEU A 43 12.66 -10.26 6.65
C LEU A 43 12.27 -8.91 7.27
N SER A 44 11.15 -8.83 7.97
CA SER A 44 10.71 -7.62 8.65
C SER A 44 11.73 -7.12 9.69
N LEU A 45 12.34 -8.02 10.46
CA LEU A 45 13.38 -7.67 11.42
C LEU A 45 14.66 -7.17 10.74
N VAL A 46 15.06 -7.79 9.62
CA VAL A 46 16.22 -7.37 8.82
C VAL A 46 15.99 -5.95 8.28
N LEU A 47 14.85 -5.70 7.66
CA LEU A 47 14.50 -4.37 7.14
C LEU A 47 14.50 -3.31 8.24
N LYS A 48 13.94 -3.63 9.40
CA LYS A 48 13.97 -2.74 10.56
C LYS A 48 15.39 -2.43 11.02
N GLY A 49 16.27 -3.42 11.07
CA GLY A 49 17.66 -3.26 11.50
C GLY A 49 18.54 -2.49 10.50
N THR A 50 18.21 -2.58 9.22
CA THR A 50 18.90 -1.83 8.16
C THR A 50 18.29 -0.45 7.90
N HIS A 51 17.19 -0.09 8.61
CA HIS A 51 16.41 1.12 8.38
C HIS A 51 15.90 1.26 6.93
N MET A 52 15.66 0.12 6.27
CA MET A 52 15.11 0.05 4.92
C MET A 52 13.65 -0.42 4.94
N THR A 53 12.94 -0.06 3.91
CA THR A 53 11.57 -0.55 3.67
C THR A 53 11.55 -1.43 2.43
N TRP A 54 10.56 -2.31 2.29
CA TRP A 54 10.49 -3.21 1.14
C TRP A 54 10.52 -2.45 -0.19
N ASP A 55 9.80 -1.35 -0.27
CA ASP A 55 9.68 -0.53 -1.48
C ASP A 55 10.99 0.18 -1.87
N SER A 56 11.88 0.45 -0.91
CA SER A 56 13.18 1.07 -1.15
C SER A 56 14.29 0.08 -1.56
N LEU A 57 14.04 -1.23 -1.45
CA LEU A 57 15.05 -2.24 -1.79
C LEU A 57 15.40 -2.21 -3.28
N PRO A 58 16.69 -2.17 -3.65
CA PRO A 58 17.12 -2.26 -5.04
C PRO A 58 16.84 -3.64 -5.62
N THR A 59 16.55 -3.68 -6.90
CA THR A 59 16.40 -4.89 -7.69
C THR A 59 17.59 -5.07 -8.63
N GLN A 60 17.60 -6.16 -9.42
CA GLN A 60 18.61 -6.39 -10.46
C GLN A 60 18.16 -5.84 -11.83
N VAL A 61 17.05 -5.12 -11.90
CA VAL A 61 16.44 -4.68 -13.15
C VAL A 61 16.96 -3.29 -13.54
N ASP A 62 17.49 -3.18 -14.76
CA ASP A 62 17.97 -1.91 -15.32
C ASP A 62 16.81 -1.01 -15.70
N THR A 63 16.88 0.26 -15.32
CA THR A 63 15.91 1.29 -15.67
C THR A 63 15.79 1.47 -17.18
N SER A 64 16.91 1.35 -17.93
CA SER A 64 16.95 1.54 -19.39
C SER A 64 16.03 0.61 -20.19
N LYS A 65 15.54 -0.46 -19.58
CA LYS A 65 14.62 -1.43 -20.20
C LYS A 65 13.15 -1.13 -19.94
N HIS A 66 12.86 -0.05 -19.23
CA HIS A 66 11.53 0.29 -18.78
C HIS A 66 11.19 1.75 -19.07
N SER A 67 9.89 2.06 -19.12
CA SER A 67 9.37 3.40 -19.33
C SER A 67 8.42 3.79 -18.18
N PHE A 68 8.29 5.10 -17.97
CA PHE A 68 7.45 5.72 -16.95
C PHE A 68 6.52 6.77 -17.56
N VAL A 69 6.04 6.52 -18.78
CA VAL A 69 5.22 7.48 -19.55
C VAL A 69 3.92 7.79 -18.83
N ILE A 70 3.27 6.76 -18.28
CA ILE A 70 2.01 6.91 -17.53
C ILE A 70 2.25 7.77 -16.27
N LEU A 71 3.30 7.47 -15.51
CA LEU A 71 3.66 8.23 -14.32
C LEU A 71 3.99 9.69 -14.67
N ALA A 72 4.81 9.91 -15.69
CA ALA A 72 5.23 11.24 -16.12
C ALA A 72 4.04 12.10 -16.59
N ASN A 73 3.11 11.50 -17.35
CA ASN A 73 1.90 12.20 -17.80
C ASN A 73 1.00 12.55 -16.61
N THR A 74 0.77 11.61 -15.69
CA THR A 74 -0.03 11.86 -14.49
C THR A 74 0.60 12.94 -13.62
N PHE A 75 1.92 12.90 -13.43
CA PHE A 75 2.65 13.95 -12.69
C PHE A 75 2.42 15.32 -13.34
N ARG A 76 2.57 15.43 -14.66
CA ARG A 76 2.36 16.69 -15.40
C ARG A 76 0.92 17.19 -15.28
N GLU A 77 -0.07 16.30 -15.41
CA GLU A 77 -1.48 16.63 -15.28
C GLU A 77 -1.83 17.15 -13.88
N GLN A 78 -1.27 16.56 -12.83
CA GLN A 78 -1.60 16.90 -11.45
C GLN A 78 -0.81 18.11 -10.92
N THR A 79 0.47 18.22 -11.27
CA THR A 79 1.35 19.27 -10.73
C THR A 79 1.46 20.49 -11.64
N HIS A 80 1.04 20.39 -12.91
CA HIS A 80 1.28 21.38 -13.96
C HIS A 80 2.77 21.67 -14.18
N GLN A 81 3.67 20.73 -13.82
CA GLN A 81 5.12 20.83 -13.98
C GLN A 81 5.61 19.80 -15.00
N GLU A 82 6.68 20.15 -15.72
CA GLU A 82 7.31 19.19 -16.62
C GLU A 82 8.00 18.06 -15.86
N TRP A 83 7.84 16.85 -16.37
CA TRP A 83 8.53 15.69 -15.82
C TRP A 83 10.03 15.78 -16.10
N ASN A 84 10.85 15.38 -15.12
CA ASN A 84 12.30 15.25 -15.28
C ASN A 84 12.71 13.87 -14.75
N ASP A 85 13.48 13.12 -15.52
CA ASP A 85 13.93 11.77 -15.15
C ASP A 85 14.77 11.73 -13.86
N LYS A 86 15.34 12.87 -13.44
CA LYS A 86 15.98 13.00 -12.13
C LYS A 86 15.00 12.76 -10.96
N TYR A 87 13.71 12.93 -11.20
CA TYR A 87 12.68 12.62 -10.21
C TYR A 87 12.65 11.13 -9.86
N LEU A 88 12.98 10.24 -10.80
CA LEU A 88 13.06 8.80 -10.54
C LEU A 88 14.06 8.49 -9.40
N GLU A 89 15.21 9.11 -9.41
CA GLU A 89 16.21 8.95 -8.34
C GLU A 89 15.81 9.69 -7.07
N SER A 90 15.33 10.93 -7.18
CA SER A 90 14.96 11.76 -6.01
C SER A 90 13.79 11.20 -5.23
N PHE A 91 12.84 10.51 -5.88
CA PHE A 91 11.76 9.78 -5.23
C PHE A 91 12.14 8.34 -4.82
N GLY A 92 13.36 7.90 -5.11
CA GLY A 92 13.82 6.56 -4.75
C GLY A 92 13.22 5.43 -5.60
N LEU A 93 12.71 5.72 -6.80
CA LEU A 93 12.25 4.71 -7.76
C LEU A 93 13.42 4.02 -8.46
N VAL A 94 14.54 4.73 -8.57
CA VAL A 94 15.78 4.29 -9.22
C VAL A 94 16.95 4.57 -8.28
N THR A 95 17.90 3.68 -8.23
CA THR A 95 19.16 3.83 -7.49
C THR A 95 20.18 4.63 -8.29
N SER A 96 21.21 5.16 -7.66
CA SER A 96 22.28 5.94 -8.31
C SER A 96 23.07 5.16 -9.37
N ASP A 97 23.08 3.83 -9.32
CA ASP A 97 23.67 2.93 -10.31
C ASP A 97 22.67 2.50 -11.40
N GLY A 98 21.50 3.14 -11.48
CA GLY A 98 20.53 2.95 -12.55
C GLY A 98 19.67 1.69 -12.44
N LYS A 99 19.55 1.09 -11.25
CA LYS A 99 18.67 -0.06 -11.00
C LYS A 99 17.32 0.42 -10.46
N LEU A 100 16.26 -0.30 -10.84
CA LEU A 100 14.94 -0.08 -10.25
C LEU A 100 14.91 -0.55 -8.80
N THR A 101 14.25 0.20 -7.94
CA THR A 101 13.80 -0.29 -6.63
C THR A 101 12.51 -1.11 -6.76
N ASN A 102 12.07 -1.78 -5.70
CA ASN A 102 10.76 -2.43 -5.72
C ASN A 102 9.62 -1.43 -5.98
N ALA A 103 9.71 -0.21 -5.44
CA ALA A 103 8.77 0.87 -5.80
C ALA A 103 8.86 1.20 -7.30
N GLY A 104 10.08 1.35 -7.83
CA GLY A 104 10.29 1.62 -9.26
C GLY A 104 9.58 0.59 -10.15
N LEU A 105 9.69 -0.69 -9.83
CA LEU A 105 9.00 -1.77 -10.56
C LEU A 105 7.47 -1.65 -10.53
N LEU A 106 6.91 -1.08 -9.46
CA LEU A 106 5.46 -0.86 -9.33
C LEU A 106 4.94 0.34 -10.14
N PHE A 107 5.83 1.25 -10.56
CA PHE A 107 5.47 2.44 -11.34
C PHE A 107 5.84 2.37 -12.82
N VAL A 108 6.60 1.37 -13.28
CA VAL A 108 6.88 1.20 -14.72
C VAL A 108 5.60 0.94 -15.52
N ASP A 109 5.55 1.38 -16.78
CA ASP A 109 4.37 1.25 -17.63
C ASP A 109 3.92 -0.22 -17.79
N ASN A 110 4.88 -1.12 -18.00
CA ASN A 110 4.65 -2.56 -18.11
C ASN A 110 4.99 -3.26 -16.78
N CYS A 111 4.27 -2.95 -15.72
CA CYS A 111 4.48 -3.57 -14.41
C CYS A 111 4.15 -5.06 -14.45
N THR A 112 5.15 -5.90 -14.09
CA THR A 112 5.02 -7.36 -14.02
C THR A 112 5.04 -7.89 -12.59
N VAL A 113 5.07 -6.99 -11.59
CA VAL A 113 5.05 -7.40 -10.18
C VAL A 113 3.73 -8.10 -9.86
N PHE A 114 3.83 -9.35 -9.40
CA PHE A 114 2.66 -10.19 -9.12
C PHE A 114 1.66 -9.53 -8.16
N GLN A 115 2.15 -8.82 -7.16
CA GLN A 115 1.33 -8.12 -6.17
C GLN A 115 0.65 -6.86 -6.74
N SER A 116 1.05 -6.37 -7.93
CA SER A 116 0.48 -5.16 -8.52
C SER A 116 -0.84 -5.47 -9.24
N ARG A 117 -1.86 -5.82 -8.43
CA ARG A 117 -3.19 -6.17 -8.89
C ARG A 117 -4.25 -5.83 -7.84
N ILE A 118 -5.47 -5.58 -8.33
CA ILE A 118 -6.66 -5.38 -7.52
C ILE A 118 -7.81 -6.22 -8.05
N PHE A 119 -8.64 -6.72 -7.14
CA PHE A 119 -9.88 -7.43 -7.44
C PHE A 119 -11.04 -6.50 -7.08
N CYS A 120 -11.90 -6.21 -8.04
CA CYS A 120 -13.02 -5.32 -7.87
C CYS A 120 -14.31 -6.12 -8.06
N THR A 121 -15.17 -6.17 -7.04
CA THR A 121 -16.42 -6.94 -7.10
C THR A 121 -17.59 -6.10 -6.62
N ARG A 122 -18.68 -6.08 -7.40
CA ARG A 122 -19.98 -5.55 -7.00
C ARG A 122 -20.88 -6.72 -6.63
N TRP A 123 -21.20 -6.81 -5.36
CA TRP A 123 -22.06 -7.85 -4.79
C TRP A 123 -23.53 -7.46 -4.82
N THR A 124 -24.43 -8.42 -4.89
CA THR A 124 -25.87 -8.23 -4.67
C THR A 124 -26.16 -8.27 -3.18
N GLY A 125 -26.87 -7.25 -2.67
CA GLY A 125 -27.23 -7.21 -1.25
C GLY A 125 -26.07 -6.84 -0.33
N LEU A 126 -26.04 -7.44 0.85
CA LEU A 126 -25.15 -7.05 1.96
C LEU A 126 -23.99 -8.03 2.20
N TYR A 127 -23.98 -9.16 1.50
CA TYR A 127 -23.04 -10.27 1.70
C TYR A 127 -22.36 -10.68 0.39
N LYS A 128 -21.31 -11.51 0.50
CA LYS A 128 -20.56 -12.07 -0.64
C LYS A 128 -21.25 -13.32 -1.20
N ASP A 129 -22.50 -13.18 -1.62
CA ASP A 129 -23.28 -14.31 -2.18
C ASP A 129 -23.19 -14.30 -3.72
N ASP A 130 -23.90 -13.39 -4.36
CA ASP A 130 -23.96 -13.27 -5.81
C ASP A 130 -23.29 -11.98 -6.28
N ALA A 131 -22.41 -12.07 -7.28
CA ALA A 131 -21.73 -10.91 -7.86
C ALA A 131 -22.45 -10.40 -9.11
N ILE A 132 -22.74 -9.11 -9.17
CA ILE A 132 -23.23 -8.40 -10.37
C ILE A 132 -22.09 -8.24 -11.37
N SER A 133 -20.88 -7.94 -10.87
CA SER A 133 -19.68 -7.75 -11.69
C SER A 133 -18.46 -8.09 -10.86
N SER A 134 -17.47 -8.74 -11.50
CA SER A 134 -16.17 -9.01 -10.89
C SER A 134 -15.09 -8.88 -11.94
N VAL A 135 -14.04 -8.12 -11.64
CA VAL A 135 -12.92 -7.88 -12.54
C VAL A 135 -11.60 -7.85 -11.77
N GLU A 136 -10.57 -8.46 -12.36
CA GLU A 136 -9.19 -8.32 -11.90
C GLU A 136 -8.45 -7.33 -12.81
N HIS A 137 -7.78 -6.35 -12.19
CA HIS A 137 -6.87 -5.44 -12.89
C HIS A 137 -5.43 -5.70 -12.45
N ARG A 138 -4.54 -5.83 -13.43
CA ARG A 138 -3.07 -5.94 -13.25
C ARG A 138 -2.42 -4.82 -14.02
N ALA A 139 -1.75 -3.93 -13.31
CA ALA A 139 -1.12 -2.75 -13.90
C ALA A 139 -0.13 -2.12 -12.93
N ASN A 140 0.51 -1.02 -13.32
CA ASN A 140 1.24 -0.17 -12.39
C ASN A 140 0.29 0.54 -11.41
N LEU A 141 0.83 1.06 -10.32
CA LEU A 141 0.02 1.62 -9.23
C LEU A 141 -0.85 2.83 -9.67
N VAL A 142 -0.38 3.62 -10.63
CA VAL A 142 -1.15 4.77 -11.15
C VAL A 142 -2.43 4.29 -11.84
N LEU A 143 -2.31 3.27 -12.69
CA LEU A 143 -3.47 2.68 -13.36
C LEU A 143 -4.38 1.90 -12.41
N LEU A 144 -3.82 1.20 -11.41
CA LEU A 144 -4.62 0.52 -10.40
C LEU A 144 -5.49 1.50 -9.61
N LEU A 145 -4.91 2.65 -9.23
CA LEU A 145 -5.67 3.72 -8.58
C LEU A 145 -6.82 4.20 -9.47
N LYS A 146 -6.53 4.47 -10.76
CA LYS A 146 -7.55 4.89 -11.73
C LYS A 146 -8.66 3.86 -11.88
N TYR A 147 -8.31 2.59 -12.09
CA TYR A 147 -9.30 1.51 -12.25
C TYR A 147 -10.16 1.33 -11.00
N GLY A 148 -9.58 1.43 -9.81
CA GLY A 148 -10.33 1.38 -8.56
C GLY A 148 -11.30 2.56 -8.42
N MET A 149 -10.87 3.77 -8.75
CA MET A 149 -11.72 4.98 -8.78
C MET A 149 -12.89 4.80 -9.75
N ASP A 150 -12.59 4.39 -10.98
CA ASP A 150 -13.59 4.21 -12.04
C ASP A 150 -14.61 3.13 -11.65
N PHE A 151 -14.13 2.01 -11.06
CA PHE A 151 -15.01 0.94 -10.61
C PHE A 151 -15.96 1.41 -9.51
N ILE A 152 -15.46 2.07 -8.46
CA ILE A 152 -16.30 2.57 -7.38
C ILE A 152 -17.31 3.58 -7.92
N LYS A 153 -16.88 4.55 -8.73
CA LYS A 153 -17.77 5.56 -9.32
C LYS A 153 -18.90 4.94 -10.17
N ASN A 154 -18.57 3.92 -10.96
CA ASN A 154 -19.56 3.27 -11.82
C ASN A 154 -20.68 2.57 -11.05
N TYR A 155 -20.43 2.13 -9.82
CA TYR A 155 -21.40 1.38 -9.01
C TYR A 155 -21.95 2.13 -7.81
N THR A 156 -21.49 3.36 -7.53
CA THR A 156 -21.92 4.16 -6.38
C THR A 156 -22.49 5.54 -6.76
N MET A 157 -22.56 5.86 -8.04
CA MET A 157 -23.20 7.09 -8.52
C MET A 157 -24.72 6.91 -8.65
N SER A 158 -25.46 7.12 -7.59
CA SER A 158 -26.86 6.72 -7.52
C SER A 158 -27.87 7.85 -7.57
N GLY A 159 -27.53 9.10 -7.32
CA GLY A 159 -28.54 10.16 -7.20
C GLY A 159 -28.27 11.42 -8.00
N TRP A 160 -29.36 12.14 -8.29
CA TRP A 160 -29.28 13.52 -8.77
C TRP A 160 -30.52 14.30 -8.38
N VAL A 161 -30.37 15.61 -8.24
CA VAL A 161 -31.47 16.56 -7.99
C VAL A 161 -31.55 17.56 -9.15
N LYS A 162 -32.78 17.78 -9.63
CA LYS A 162 -33.04 18.78 -10.66
C LYS A 162 -33.06 20.16 -10.00
N MET A 163 -32.15 21.02 -10.41
CA MET A 163 -32.13 22.44 -10.05
C MET A 163 -32.82 23.26 -11.16
N PRO A 164 -33.17 24.54 -10.96
CA PRO A 164 -33.87 25.33 -11.95
C PRO A 164 -33.19 25.44 -13.31
N SER A 165 -31.83 25.43 -13.36
CA SER A 165 -31.05 25.60 -14.58
C SER A 165 -30.02 24.52 -14.84
N TYR A 166 -29.83 23.55 -13.92
CA TYR A 166 -28.87 22.45 -14.05
C TYR A 166 -29.28 21.22 -13.25
N ARG A 167 -28.55 20.14 -13.45
CA ARG A 167 -28.68 18.90 -12.67
C ARG A 167 -27.53 18.82 -11.65
N LEU A 168 -27.86 18.65 -10.38
CA LEU A 168 -26.89 18.39 -9.32
C LEU A 168 -26.79 16.88 -9.11
N ASN A 169 -25.60 16.28 -9.38
CA ASN A 169 -25.35 14.90 -9.06
C ASN A 169 -25.05 14.75 -7.57
N LEU A 170 -25.61 13.71 -6.97
CA LEU A 170 -25.43 13.36 -5.56
C LEU A 170 -24.73 11.99 -5.49
N PRO A 171 -23.40 11.94 -5.52
CA PRO A 171 -22.68 10.69 -5.37
C PRO A 171 -22.81 10.18 -3.94
N ASP A 172 -22.84 8.86 -3.77
CA ASP A 172 -22.90 8.22 -2.44
C ASP A 172 -21.65 8.52 -1.60
N TYR A 173 -20.51 8.69 -2.26
CA TYR A 173 -19.22 9.00 -1.65
C TYR A 173 -18.58 10.20 -2.34
N SER A 174 -17.87 11.04 -1.59
CA SER A 174 -17.06 12.10 -2.19
C SER A 174 -15.86 11.52 -2.94
N ASP A 175 -15.49 12.11 -4.08
CA ASP A 175 -14.30 11.72 -4.86
C ASP A 175 -13.04 11.69 -4.00
N ARG A 176 -12.92 12.66 -3.08
CA ARG A 176 -11.79 12.76 -2.16
C ARG A 176 -11.73 11.56 -1.22
N ALA A 177 -12.85 11.14 -0.61
CA ALA A 177 -12.88 10.01 0.31
C ALA A 177 -12.50 8.69 -0.40
N ILE A 178 -13.03 8.47 -1.62
CA ILE A 178 -12.68 7.31 -2.44
C ILE A 178 -11.18 7.33 -2.76
N PHE A 179 -10.68 8.47 -3.23
CA PHE A 179 -9.30 8.64 -3.61
C PHE A 179 -8.34 8.38 -2.43
N GLU A 180 -8.55 9.04 -1.30
CA GLU A 180 -7.74 8.86 -0.08
C GLU A 180 -7.79 7.40 0.41
N GLY A 181 -8.97 6.78 0.38
CA GLY A 181 -9.14 5.36 0.73
C GLY A 181 -8.30 4.45 -0.17
N LEU A 182 -8.35 4.64 -1.48
CA LEU A 182 -7.60 3.82 -2.44
C LEU A 182 -6.09 4.06 -2.37
N VAL A 183 -5.67 5.31 -2.23
CA VAL A 183 -4.24 5.64 -2.06
C VAL A 183 -3.70 4.97 -0.79
N ASN A 184 -4.40 5.11 0.33
CA ASN A 184 -4.02 4.45 1.58
C ASN A 184 -3.96 2.92 1.42
N HIS A 185 -4.88 2.36 0.68
CA HIS A 185 -4.98 0.94 0.40
C HIS A 185 -3.75 0.39 -0.36
N LEU A 186 -3.23 1.16 -1.32
CA LEU A 186 -2.02 0.83 -2.08
C LEU A 186 -0.73 1.11 -1.29
N ILE A 187 -0.66 2.24 -0.56
CA ILE A 187 0.52 2.66 0.20
C ILE A 187 0.75 1.74 1.41
N HIS A 188 -0.30 1.37 2.14
CA HIS A 188 -0.18 0.60 3.38
C HIS A 188 -0.21 -0.91 3.19
N ARG A 189 -0.39 -1.39 1.95
CA ARG A 189 -0.30 -2.81 1.62
C ARG A 189 1.05 -3.38 2.07
N ASP A 190 1.01 -4.59 2.61
CA ASP A 190 2.21 -5.38 2.85
C ASP A 190 2.58 -6.18 1.58
N TYR A 191 3.53 -5.65 0.81
CA TYR A 191 4.01 -6.30 -0.43
C TYR A 191 4.87 -7.54 -0.18
N THR A 192 5.26 -7.83 1.08
CA THR A 192 5.97 -9.06 1.43
C THR A 192 5.01 -10.26 1.53
N VAL A 193 3.70 -10.03 1.61
CA VAL A 193 2.67 -11.08 1.64
C VAL A 193 2.36 -11.52 0.23
N MET A 194 2.96 -12.63 -0.21
CA MET A 194 2.88 -13.12 -1.59
C MET A 194 1.48 -13.59 -2.01
N GLY A 195 0.72 -14.22 -1.12
CA GLY A 195 -0.62 -14.74 -1.39
C GLY A 195 -1.76 -13.78 -1.07
N GLY A 196 -1.44 -12.59 -0.54
CA GLY A 196 -2.45 -11.62 -0.17
C GLY A 196 -2.98 -10.85 -1.37
N GLU A 197 -4.28 -10.69 -1.44
CA GLU A 197 -4.99 -9.97 -2.50
C GLU A 197 -5.56 -8.64 -1.99
N VAL A 198 -5.62 -7.68 -2.89
CA VAL A 198 -6.25 -6.37 -2.65
C VAL A 198 -7.64 -6.41 -3.25
N HIS A 199 -8.67 -6.16 -2.42
CA HIS A 199 -10.05 -6.21 -2.84
C HIS A 199 -10.74 -4.85 -2.68
N ILE A 200 -11.57 -4.53 -3.66
CA ILE A 200 -12.57 -3.47 -3.64
C ILE A 200 -13.91 -4.16 -3.77
N ASP A 201 -14.62 -4.28 -2.66
CA ASP A 201 -15.93 -4.92 -2.58
C ASP A 201 -17.02 -3.86 -2.40
N ILE A 202 -17.99 -3.81 -3.31
CA ILE A 202 -19.11 -2.88 -3.26
C ILE A 202 -20.39 -3.68 -2.97
N TYR A 203 -21.08 -3.30 -1.92
CA TYR A 203 -22.39 -3.84 -1.50
C TYR A 203 -23.49 -2.80 -1.71
N ASP A 204 -24.73 -3.13 -1.39
CA ASP A 204 -25.85 -2.20 -1.51
C ASP A 204 -25.76 -1.03 -0.51
N ASP A 205 -25.07 -1.23 0.62
CA ASP A 205 -24.98 -0.28 1.72
C ASP A 205 -23.58 0.31 1.98
N ARG A 206 -22.52 -0.27 1.38
CA ARG A 206 -21.13 0.13 1.68
C ARG A 206 -20.13 -0.27 0.60
N VAL A 207 -18.95 0.36 0.69
CA VAL A 207 -17.72 -0.05 -0.01
C VAL A 207 -16.72 -0.54 1.03
N GLU A 208 -16.12 -1.69 0.79
CA GLU A 208 -15.03 -2.25 1.59
C GLU A 208 -13.74 -2.26 0.77
N LEU A 209 -12.66 -1.74 1.37
CA LEU A 209 -11.31 -1.77 0.85
C LEU A 209 -10.48 -2.70 1.72
N VAL A 210 -10.02 -3.83 1.18
CA VAL A 210 -9.27 -4.85 1.91
C VAL A 210 -7.88 -5.00 1.32
N SER A 211 -6.84 -4.85 2.13
CA SER A 211 -5.46 -5.09 1.72
C SER A 211 -4.68 -5.92 2.73
N PRO A 212 -3.70 -6.72 2.28
CA PRO A 212 -2.84 -7.49 3.17
C PRO A 212 -1.98 -6.59 4.05
N GLY A 213 -1.86 -6.96 5.32
CA GLY A 213 -0.97 -6.32 6.29
C GLY A 213 -1.64 -6.03 7.62
N ALA A 214 -0.89 -6.13 8.71
CA ALA A 214 -1.28 -5.70 10.04
C ALA A 214 -0.72 -4.30 10.34
N MET A 215 -1.05 -3.71 11.48
CA MET A 215 -0.39 -2.49 11.93
C MET A 215 1.13 -2.71 12.07
N LEU A 216 1.93 -1.71 11.64
CA LEU A 216 3.41 -1.81 11.64
C LEU A 216 4.02 -2.06 13.02
N ASP A 217 3.36 -1.60 14.06
CA ASP A 217 3.78 -1.78 15.44
C ASP A 217 3.23 -3.05 16.11
N GLY A 218 2.53 -3.89 15.34
CA GLY A 218 1.95 -5.15 15.81
C GLY A 218 0.71 -5.02 16.68
N THR A 219 0.16 -3.81 16.82
CA THR A 219 -1.08 -3.58 17.56
C THR A 219 -2.32 -3.81 16.66
N GLN A 220 -3.48 -3.89 17.27
CA GLN A 220 -4.77 -3.92 16.55
C GLN A 220 -5.39 -2.53 16.60
N ILE A 221 -5.95 -2.09 15.46
CA ILE A 221 -6.56 -0.76 15.36
C ILE A 221 -7.79 -0.64 16.30
N GLN A 222 -8.46 -1.76 16.55
CA GLN A 222 -9.63 -1.82 17.45
C GLN A 222 -9.29 -1.46 18.90
N ASP A 223 -8.01 -1.65 19.29
CA ASP A 223 -7.54 -1.37 20.65
C ASP A 223 -7.06 0.09 20.81
N ARG A 224 -7.19 0.93 19.76
CA ARG A 224 -6.69 2.30 19.74
C ARG A 224 -7.80 3.33 19.64
N ASP A 225 -7.51 4.49 20.22
CA ASP A 225 -8.25 5.72 19.93
C ASP A 225 -7.94 6.13 18.48
N ILE A 226 -8.92 6.02 17.58
CA ILE A 226 -8.78 6.32 16.15
C ILE A 226 -8.31 7.76 15.88
N TYR A 227 -8.57 8.69 16.79
CA TYR A 227 -8.13 10.08 16.68
C TYR A 227 -6.65 10.29 17.07
N LYS A 228 -6.01 9.28 17.64
CA LYS A 228 -4.62 9.33 18.11
C LYS A 228 -3.71 8.30 17.43
N VAL A 229 -4.18 7.67 16.36
CA VAL A 229 -3.34 6.73 15.59
C VAL A 229 -2.24 7.51 14.88
N PRO A 230 -0.95 7.23 15.15
CA PRO A 230 0.12 7.91 14.44
C PRO A 230 0.14 7.49 12.98
N SER A 231 0.42 8.44 12.09
CA SER A 231 0.66 8.13 10.68
C SER A 231 1.99 7.39 10.54
N MET A 232 1.92 6.11 10.18
CA MET A 232 3.09 5.26 9.95
C MET A 232 3.03 4.72 8.53
N ARG A 233 4.01 5.09 7.69
CA ARG A 233 4.08 4.67 6.29
C ARG A 233 4.83 3.35 6.18
N ARG A 234 4.16 2.29 5.70
CA ARG A 234 4.81 1.00 5.41
C ARG A 234 5.74 1.09 4.21
N ASN A 235 5.30 1.81 3.18
CA ASN A 235 6.01 1.99 1.91
C ASN A 235 6.21 3.49 1.65
N PRO A 236 7.23 4.12 2.26
CA PRO A 236 7.45 5.57 2.18
C PRO A 236 7.77 6.04 0.76
N VAL A 237 8.52 5.25 -0.03
CA VAL A 237 8.87 5.60 -1.42
C VAL A 237 7.59 5.67 -2.29
N ILE A 238 6.70 4.68 -2.14
CA ILE A 238 5.40 4.69 -2.82
C ILE A 238 4.57 5.88 -2.36
N ALA A 239 4.53 6.16 -1.05
CA ALA A 239 3.78 7.27 -0.48
C ALA A 239 4.28 8.63 -0.99
N ASP A 240 5.59 8.83 -1.04
CA ASP A 240 6.20 10.07 -1.51
C ASP A 240 5.94 10.28 -3.00
N MET A 241 5.91 9.21 -3.81
CA MET A 241 5.56 9.31 -5.22
C MET A 241 4.08 9.60 -5.44
N PHE A 242 3.18 9.09 -4.59
CA PHE A 242 1.77 9.42 -4.68
C PHE A 242 1.46 10.88 -4.26
N THR A 243 2.28 11.51 -3.44
CA THR A 243 2.07 12.89 -2.99
C THR A 243 1.91 13.88 -4.14
N PRO A 244 2.79 13.96 -5.16
CA PRO A 244 2.61 14.86 -6.30
C PRO A 244 1.61 14.38 -7.34
N VAL A 245 1.30 13.08 -7.41
CA VAL A 245 0.31 12.53 -8.37
C VAL A 245 -1.08 12.39 -7.75
N SER A 246 -1.21 12.66 -6.45
CA SER A 246 -2.48 12.78 -5.77
C SER A 246 -2.95 14.24 -5.77
N TYR A 247 -4.27 14.46 -5.80
CA TYR A 247 -4.89 15.79 -5.80
C TYR A 247 -4.37 16.66 -4.64
N THR A 248 -3.33 17.44 -4.88
CA THR A 248 -2.78 18.37 -3.89
C THR A 248 -3.47 19.75 -3.91
N HIS A 249 -4.51 19.92 -4.75
CA HIS A 249 -5.24 21.18 -4.86
C HIS A 249 -6.76 20.95 -4.76
N LEU A 250 -7.24 20.89 -3.53
CA LEU A 250 -8.59 21.30 -3.15
C LEU A 250 -8.50 22.22 -1.96
#